data_d0f6be459b46249196b12eec402b6761
#
_entry.id   d0f6be459b46249196b12eec402b6761
#
_cell.length_a   1.000
_cell.length_b   1.000
_cell.length_c   1.000
_cell.angle_alpha   90.00
_cell.angle_beta   90.00
_cell.angle_gamma   90.00
#
_symmetry.space_group_name_H-M   'P 1'
#
loop_
_entity.id
_entity.type
_entity.pdbx_description
1 polymer ?
#
loop_
_entity_poly.entity_id
_entity_poly.type
_entity_poly.pdbx_seq_one_letter_code
_entity_poly.pdbx_strand_id
1 'polypeptide(L)'
;MRLKSFFNNVTYAEFVERVYGMTYTTASKTSDLLPFVKSEDMTFLKRHFVFHDELKRVVAPLDTSSLFRTLQWWSPSKFVNEQEQMISMLDSVLRESIFHLDQEKFNMFRSDLVNVFSRHFEVDIEVVETLFSTYEKHIHGLSL
;
A
#
# COMPACT_ATOMS: atom_id res chain seq x y z
N MET A 1 -13.04 -31.03 4.00
CA MET A 1 -14.04 -30.40 4.89
C MET A 1 -13.82 -30.65 6.39
N ARG A 2 -13.13 -31.72 6.81
CA ARG A 2 -12.88 -32.01 8.25
C ARG A 2 -11.91 -31.04 8.97
N LEU A 3 -11.01 -30.36 8.25
CA LEU A 3 -10.02 -29.44 8.85
C LEU A 3 -10.65 -28.13 9.36
N LYS A 4 -11.75 -27.65 8.76
CA LYS A 4 -12.40 -26.39 9.14
C LYS A 4 -13.03 -26.41 10.54
N SER A 5 -13.49 -27.57 11.03
CA SER A 5 -14.03 -27.70 12.38
C SER A 5 -12.94 -27.80 13.46
N PHE A 6 -11.75 -28.23 13.06
CA PHE A 6 -10.63 -28.46 13.97
C PHE A 6 -9.65 -27.28 14.00
N PHE A 7 -9.38 -26.65 12.86
CA PHE A 7 -8.44 -25.55 12.75
C PHE A 7 -9.14 -24.30 12.21
N ASN A 8 -9.33 -23.31 13.07
CA ASN A 8 -9.90 -22.00 12.78
C ASN A 8 -9.36 -20.96 13.77
N ASN A 9 -9.66 -19.68 13.56
CA ASN A 9 -9.13 -18.59 14.39
C ASN A 9 -9.47 -18.78 15.89
N VAL A 10 -10.65 -19.28 16.21
CA VAL A 10 -11.12 -19.47 17.61
C VAL A 10 -10.30 -20.57 18.27
N THR A 11 -10.25 -21.76 17.65
CA THR A 11 -9.49 -22.88 18.20
C THR A 11 -7.99 -22.62 18.25
N TYR A 12 -7.47 -21.84 17.31
CA TYR A 12 -6.09 -21.41 17.32
C TYR A 12 -5.81 -20.41 18.45
N ALA A 13 -6.68 -19.45 18.68
CA ALA A 13 -6.58 -18.49 19.78
C ALA A 13 -6.54 -19.19 21.15
N GLU A 14 -7.49 -20.12 21.38
CA GLU A 14 -7.54 -20.94 22.60
C GLU A 14 -6.25 -21.77 22.79
N PHE A 15 -5.73 -22.33 21.71
CA PHE A 15 -4.47 -23.09 21.75
C PHE A 15 -3.29 -22.18 22.14
N VAL A 16 -3.14 -21.03 21.51
CA VAL A 16 -2.03 -20.09 21.74
C VAL A 16 -2.08 -19.55 23.17
N GLU A 17 -3.27 -19.20 23.67
CA GLU A 17 -3.43 -18.75 25.05
C GLU A 17 -3.07 -19.85 26.06
N ARG A 18 -3.58 -21.05 25.85
CA ARG A 18 -3.35 -22.18 26.77
C ARG A 18 -1.89 -22.64 26.79
N VAL A 19 -1.23 -22.69 25.62
CA VAL A 19 0.12 -23.29 25.50
C VAL A 19 1.22 -22.27 25.75
N TYR A 20 1.01 -21.04 25.28
CA TYR A 20 2.05 -19.99 25.28
C TYR A 20 1.72 -18.80 26.17
N GLY A 21 0.51 -18.72 26.73
CA GLY A 21 0.07 -17.56 27.53
C GLY A 21 -0.02 -16.27 26.71
N MET A 22 -0.17 -16.38 25.39
CA MET A 22 -0.21 -15.22 24.48
C MET A 22 -1.63 -14.99 23.98
N THR A 23 -2.01 -13.73 23.87
CA THR A 23 -3.29 -13.34 23.28
C THR A 23 -3.17 -13.28 21.74
N TYR A 24 -3.97 -14.10 21.06
CA TYR A 24 -4.09 -14.04 19.61
C TYR A 24 -5.09 -12.93 19.21
N THR A 25 -4.71 -12.08 18.27
CA THR A 25 -5.58 -11.06 17.70
C THR A 25 -5.60 -11.15 16.18
N THR A 26 -6.76 -10.82 15.58
CA THR A 26 -6.86 -10.67 14.12
C THR A 26 -6.15 -9.40 13.62
N ALA A 27 -6.01 -9.27 12.31
CA ALA A 27 -5.43 -8.07 11.69
C ALA A 27 -6.20 -6.78 12.05
N SER A 28 -7.50 -6.87 12.25
CA SER A 28 -8.37 -5.76 12.67
C SER A 28 -8.24 -5.40 14.15
N LYS A 29 -7.58 -6.25 14.95
CA LYS A 29 -7.45 -6.11 16.42
C LYS A 29 -8.80 -5.94 17.16
N THR A 30 -9.87 -6.46 16.58
CA THR A 30 -11.19 -6.50 17.23
C THR A 30 -11.25 -7.65 18.22
N SER A 31 -12.10 -7.50 19.27
CA SER A 31 -12.35 -8.54 20.25
C SER A 31 -13.18 -9.71 19.70
N ASP A 32 -13.92 -9.46 18.61
CA ASP A 32 -14.81 -10.45 18.02
C ASP A 32 -14.04 -11.36 17.07
N LEU A 33 -13.69 -12.53 17.57
CA LEU A 33 -12.94 -13.53 16.82
C LEU A 33 -13.89 -14.42 16.01
N LEU A 34 -13.97 -14.18 14.71
CA LEU A 34 -14.70 -15.05 13.80
C LEU A 34 -13.87 -16.29 13.45
N PRO A 35 -14.47 -17.50 13.38
CA PRO A 35 -13.74 -18.72 13.03
C PRO A 35 -12.98 -18.62 11.70
N PHE A 36 -13.57 -17.96 10.70
CA PHE A 36 -13.00 -17.73 9.39
C PHE A 36 -13.30 -16.31 8.91
N VAL A 37 -12.36 -15.74 8.18
CA VAL A 37 -12.51 -14.48 7.44
C VAL A 37 -12.69 -14.82 5.97
N LYS A 38 -13.54 -14.09 5.25
CA LYS A 38 -13.67 -14.23 3.80
C LYS A 38 -12.38 -13.80 3.12
N SER A 39 -12.06 -14.41 1.97
CA SER A 39 -10.85 -14.10 1.21
C SER A 39 -10.75 -12.63 0.80
N GLU A 40 -11.89 -12.03 0.47
CA GLU A 40 -12.02 -10.60 0.13
C GLU A 40 -11.74 -9.64 1.29
N ASP A 41 -11.97 -10.10 2.54
CA ASP A 41 -11.72 -9.32 3.76
C ASP A 41 -10.32 -9.57 4.36
N MET A 42 -9.54 -10.48 3.74
CA MET A 42 -8.20 -10.78 4.22
C MET A 42 -7.24 -9.63 3.93
N THR A 43 -6.47 -9.27 4.95
CA THR A 43 -5.41 -8.27 4.82
C THR A 43 -4.08 -8.84 5.31
N PHE A 44 -2.99 -8.43 4.68
CA PHE A 44 -1.64 -8.76 5.11
C PHE A 44 -0.73 -7.53 5.00
N LEU A 45 -0.14 -7.12 6.11
CA LEU A 45 0.73 -5.94 6.18
C LEU A 45 0.09 -4.67 5.58
N LYS A 46 -1.18 -4.43 5.91
CA LYS A 46 -1.97 -3.30 5.38
C LYS A 46 -2.24 -3.37 3.87
N ARG A 47 -2.13 -4.54 3.26
CA ARG A 47 -2.46 -4.78 1.86
C ARG A 47 -3.73 -5.61 1.75
N HIS A 48 -4.59 -5.26 0.78
CA HIS A 48 -5.80 -5.99 0.43
C HIS A 48 -5.55 -6.79 -0.86
N PHE A 49 -6.26 -7.89 -1.05
CA PHE A 49 -6.14 -8.70 -2.26
C PHE A 49 -7.36 -8.41 -3.15
N VAL A 50 -7.15 -7.72 -4.26
CA VAL A 50 -8.20 -7.33 -5.20
C VAL A 50 -7.82 -7.75 -6.63
N PHE A 51 -8.83 -8.11 -7.43
CA PHE A 51 -8.62 -8.34 -8.84
C PHE A 51 -8.56 -7.00 -9.58
N HIS A 52 -7.50 -6.79 -10.35
CA HIS A 52 -7.31 -5.58 -11.15
C HIS A 52 -7.69 -5.87 -12.60
N ASP A 53 -8.73 -5.18 -13.09
CA ASP A 53 -9.31 -5.47 -14.40
C ASP A 53 -8.37 -5.21 -15.57
N GLU A 54 -7.56 -4.17 -15.51
CA GLU A 54 -6.61 -3.84 -16.58
C GLU A 54 -5.42 -4.82 -16.60
N LEU A 55 -4.88 -5.17 -15.44
CA LEU A 55 -3.77 -6.13 -15.32
C LEU A 55 -4.21 -7.60 -15.38
N LYS A 56 -5.52 -7.88 -15.38
CA LYS A 56 -6.11 -9.24 -15.41
C LYS A 56 -5.53 -10.19 -14.36
N ARG A 57 -5.15 -9.68 -13.19
CA ARG A 57 -4.59 -10.48 -12.09
C ARG A 57 -4.97 -9.92 -10.73
N VAL A 58 -4.79 -10.73 -9.70
CA VAL A 58 -4.92 -10.28 -8.31
C VAL A 58 -3.68 -9.44 -7.95
N VAL A 59 -3.91 -8.27 -7.41
CA VAL A 59 -2.91 -7.34 -6.88
C VAL A 59 -3.12 -7.15 -5.38
N ALA A 60 -2.11 -6.63 -4.70
CA ALA A 60 -2.15 -6.37 -3.26
C ALA A 60 -1.84 -4.89 -2.95
N PRO A 61 -2.76 -3.96 -3.29
CA PRO A 61 -2.56 -2.54 -3.00
C PRO A 61 -2.42 -2.27 -1.51
N LEU A 62 -1.57 -1.32 -1.19
CA LEU A 62 -1.43 -0.80 0.16
C LEU A 62 -2.71 -0.04 0.56
N ASP A 63 -3.14 -0.18 1.79
CA ASP A 63 -4.25 0.62 2.34
C ASP A 63 -4.01 2.13 2.16
N THR A 64 -5.03 2.85 1.69
CA THR A 64 -4.94 4.28 1.36
C THR A 64 -4.50 5.13 2.55
N SER A 65 -4.94 4.80 3.77
CA SER A 65 -4.51 5.53 4.98
C SER A 65 -3.00 5.37 5.24
N SER A 66 -2.44 4.21 4.91
CA SER A 66 -1.00 3.96 5.00
C SER A 66 -0.23 4.67 3.90
N LEU A 67 -0.80 4.74 2.69
CA LEU A 67 -0.23 5.48 1.57
C LEU A 67 -0.11 6.98 1.90
N PHE A 68 -1.19 7.61 2.36
CA PHE A 68 -1.18 9.02 2.76
C PHE A 68 -0.29 9.29 3.99
N ARG A 69 -0.16 8.33 4.90
CA ARG A 69 0.76 8.46 6.03
C ARG A 69 2.22 8.55 5.57
N THR A 70 2.60 7.89 4.49
CA THR A 70 3.94 8.01 3.90
C THR A 70 4.26 9.44 3.48
N LEU A 71 3.27 10.22 3.03
CA LEU A 71 3.44 11.64 2.70
C LEU A 71 3.52 12.56 3.93
N GLN A 72 3.02 12.12 5.09
CA GLN A 72 2.96 12.94 6.31
C GLN A 72 4.18 12.76 7.23
N TRP A 73 4.82 11.60 7.15
CA TRP A 73 5.93 11.25 8.04
C TRP A 73 7.20 11.06 7.22
N TRP A 74 8.16 11.90 7.50
CA TRP A 74 9.45 11.88 6.85
C TRP A 74 10.57 11.99 7.88
N SER A 75 11.65 11.26 7.66
CA SER A 75 12.84 11.29 8.49
C SER A 75 14.07 11.42 7.58
N PRO A 76 14.93 12.43 7.79
CA PRO A 76 16.06 12.66 6.92
C PRO A 76 17.02 11.48 6.89
N SER A 77 17.45 11.10 5.70
CA SER A 77 18.46 10.07 5.50
C SER A 77 19.85 10.62 5.82
N LYS A 78 20.73 9.73 6.31
CA LYS A 78 22.16 10.06 6.48
C LYS A 78 22.98 9.81 5.21
N PHE A 79 22.41 9.13 4.21
CA PHE A 79 23.12 8.61 3.05
C PHE A 79 22.68 9.24 1.74
N VAL A 80 21.52 9.85 1.70
CA VAL A 80 20.89 10.41 0.51
C VAL A 80 20.46 11.84 0.82
N ASN A 81 20.61 12.76 -0.13
CA ASN A 81 20.15 14.13 0.06
C ASN A 81 18.62 14.20 0.12
N GLU A 82 18.09 15.30 0.62
CA GLU A 82 16.66 15.50 0.82
C GLU A 82 15.86 15.37 -0.48
N GLN A 83 16.36 15.95 -1.56
CA GLN A 83 15.71 15.93 -2.87
C GLN A 83 15.58 14.51 -3.43
N GLU A 84 16.67 13.74 -3.41
CA GLU A 84 16.66 12.34 -3.88
C GLU A 84 15.75 11.47 -3.02
N GLN A 85 15.76 11.68 -1.70
CA GLN A 85 14.88 10.95 -0.79
C GLN A 85 13.41 11.25 -1.07
N MET A 86 13.07 12.54 -1.30
CA MET A 86 11.72 12.96 -1.63
C MET A 86 11.25 12.38 -2.97
N ILE A 87 12.10 12.40 -4.01
CA ILE A 87 11.79 11.78 -5.31
C ILE A 87 11.44 10.29 -5.12
N SER A 88 12.28 9.55 -4.40
CA SER A 88 12.05 8.11 -4.17
C SER A 88 10.75 7.84 -3.41
N MET A 89 10.43 8.66 -2.42
CA MET A 89 9.19 8.55 -1.65
C MET A 89 7.97 8.86 -2.51
N LEU A 90 7.99 9.95 -3.26
CA LEU A 90 6.87 10.37 -4.11
C LEU A 90 6.63 9.39 -5.26
N ASP A 91 7.69 8.87 -5.90
CA ASP A 91 7.57 7.84 -6.95
C ASP A 91 6.97 6.54 -6.38
N SER A 92 7.34 6.17 -5.15
CA SER A 92 6.75 5.01 -4.47
C SER A 92 5.26 5.20 -4.18
N VAL A 93 4.85 6.41 -3.78
CA VAL A 93 3.43 6.75 -3.55
C VAL A 93 2.66 6.74 -4.86
N LEU A 94 3.20 7.30 -5.94
CA LEU A 94 2.59 7.27 -7.27
C LEU A 94 2.41 5.83 -7.76
N ARG A 95 3.41 4.98 -7.60
CA ARG A 95 3.34 3.57 -7.97
C ARG A 95 2.21 2.82 -7.27
N GLU A 96 2.01 3.05 -5.99
CA GLU A 96 0.89 2.44 -5.24
C GLU A 96 -0.47 3.07 -5.62
N SER A 97 -0.50 4.36 -5.95
CA SER A 97 -1.74 5.09 -6.25
C SER A 97 -2.48 4.60 -7.49
N ILE A 98 -1.79 3.94 -8.45
CA ILE A 98 -2.42 3.35 -9.65
C ILE A 98 -3.47 2.29 -9.32
N PHE A 99 -3.38 1.65 -8.16
CA PHE A 99 -4.35 0.65 -7.71
C PHE A 99 -5.62 1.27 -7.11
N HIS A 100 -5.60 2.57 -6.82
CA HIS A 100 -6.67 3.30 -6.14
C HIS A 100 -7.31 4.39 -7.00
N LEU A 101 -6.58 4.88 -8.01
CA LEU A 101 -6.98 5.99 -8.86
C LEU A 101 -7.13 5.52 -10.31
N ASP A 102 -8.17 6.01 -10.98
CA ASP A 102 -8.23 5.95 -12.43
C ASP A 102 -7.16 6.85 -13.05
N GLN A 103 -6.90 6.70 -14.34
CA GLN A 103 -5.86 7.42 -15.05
C GLN A 103 -6.02 8.95 -14.94
N GLU A 104 -7.23 9.48 -14.99
CA GLU A 104 -7.47 10.92 -14.89
C GLU A 104 -7.09 11.46 -13.51
N LYS A 105 -7.57 10.83 -12.45
CA LYS A 105 -7.24 11.20 -11.07
C LYS A 105 -5.75 10.99 -10.75
N PHE A 106 -5.15 9.92 -11.29
CA PHE A 106 -3.71 9.71 -11.17
C PHE A 106 -2.93 10.86 -11.80
N ASN A 107 -3.28 11.29 -13.02
CA ASN A 107 -2.60 12.38 -13.70
C ASN A 107 -2.75 13.71 -12.95
N MET A 108 -3.92 13.98 -12.38
CA MET A 108 -4.13 15.15 -11.51
C MET A 108 -3.23 15.07 -10.28
N PHE A 109 -3.25 13.95 -9.57
CA PHE A 109 -2.43 13.73 -8.38
C PHE A 109 -0.93 13.85 -8.68
N ARG A 110 -0.47 13.25 -9.79
CA ARG A 110 0.92 13.38 -10.24
C ARG A 110 1.28 14.84 -10.52
N SER A 111 0.41 15.59 -11.21
CA SER A 111 0.62 17.01 -11.50
C SER A 111 0.74 17.84 -10.22
N ASP A 112 -0.10 17.57 -9.22
CA ASP A 112 -0.02 18.24 -7.92
C ASP A 112 1.31 17.98 -7.22
N LEU A 113 1.78 16.73 -7.21
CA LEU A 113 3.08 16.37 -6.63
C LEU A 113 4.25 17.03 -7.37
N VAL A 114 4.23 17.05 -8.71
CA VAL A 114 5.21 17.77 -9.53
C VAL A 114 5.26 19.25 -9.17
N ASN A 115 4.10 19.91 -9.08
CA ASN A 115 4.00 21.31 -8.73
C ASN A 115 4.52 21.62 -7.31
N VAL A 116 4.20 20.76 -6.33
CA VAL A 116 4.67 20.91 -4.95
C VAL A 116 6.18 20.74 -4.89
N PHE A 117 6.72 19.69 -5.54
CA PHE A 117 8.14 19.42 -5.57
C PHE A 117 8.93 20.56 -6.25
N SER A 118 8.48 21.00 -7.44
CA SER A 118 9.10 22.11 -8.19
C SER A 118 9.20 23.38 -7.35
N ARG A 119 8.12 23.74 -6.64
CA ARG A 119 8.10 24.93 -5.77
C ARG A 119 8.98 24.77 -4.54
N HIS A 120 8.98 23.60 -3.92
CA HIS A 120 9.73 23.36 -2.68
C HIS A 120 11.24 23.37 -2.90
N PHE A 121 11.69 22.78 -4.00
CA PHE A 121 13.13 22.68 -4.33
C PHE A 121 13.62 23.73 -5.33
N GLU A 122 12.76 24.63 -5.79
CA GLU A 122 13.04 25.64 -6.80
C GLU A 122 13.65 25.07 -8.09
N VAL A 123 13.12 23.90 -8.51
CA VAL A 123 13.54 23.19 -9.73
C VAL A 123 12.52 23.45 -10.84
N ASP A 124 13.00 23.56 -12.07
CA ASP A 124 12.15 23.75 -13.25
C ASP A 124 11.12 22.59 -13.37
N ILE A 125 9.87 22.96 -13.62
CA ILE A 125 8.76 22.02 -13.67
C ILE A 125 8.92 20.97 -14.79
N GLU A 126 9.49 21.36 -15.94
CA GLU A 126 9.74 20.45 -17.06
C GLU A 126 10.76 19.37 -16.68
N VAL A 127 11.76 19.75 -15.88
CA VAL A 127 12.74 18.80 -15.32
C VAL A 127 12.07 17.86 -14.33
N VAL A 128 11.28 18.40 -13.41
CA VAL A 128 10.57 17.61 -12.38
C VAL A 128 9.61 16.62 -13.01
N GLU A 129 8.90 16.99 -14.09
CA GLU A 129 8.01 16.08 -14.82
C GLU A 129 8.72 14.81 -15.33
N THR A 130 9.99 14.91 -15.66
CA THR A 130 10.79 13.74 -16.10
C THR A 130 11.17 12.79 -14.98
N LEU A 131 11.14 13.25 -13.73
CA LEU A 131 11.54 12.46 -12.55
C LEU A 131 10.46 11.46 -12.12
N PHE A 132 9.20 11.75 -12.40
CA PHE A 132 8.06 10.93 -11.95
C PHE A 132 7.43 10.18 -13.12
N SER A 133 7.28 8.87 -12.94
CA SER A 133 6.69 8.00 -13.95
C SER A 133 5.23 8.33 -14.23
N THR A 134 4.81 8.16 -15.48
CA THR A 134 3.40 8.30 -15.91
C THR A 134 2.59 7.05 -15.54
N TYR A 135 1.27 7.16 -15.61
CA TYR A 135 0.34 6.04 -15.39
C TYR A 135 0.67 4.85 -16.30
N GLU A 136 0.86 5.11 -17.59
CA GLU A 136 1.16 4.09 -18.59
C GLU A 136 2.48 3.36 -18.31
N LYS A 137 3.52 4.08 -17.85
CA LYS A 137 4.80 3.46 -17.48
C LYS A 137 4.63 2.51 -16.28
N HIS A 138 3.85 2.92 -15.28
CA HIS A 138 3.60 2.07 -14.12
C HIS A 138 2.80 0.83 -14.50
N ILE A 139 1.71 0.97 -15.26
CA ILE A 139 0.89 -0.17 -15.72
C ILE A 139 1.71 -1.09 -16.62
N HIS A 140 2.47 -0.56 -17.57
CA HIS A 140 3.30 -1.37 -18.46
C HIS A 140 4.37 -2.14 -17.68
N GLY A 141 5.03 -1.52 -16.72
CA GLY A 141 6.02 -2.19 -15.86
C GLY A 141 5.44 -3.29 -14.98
N LEU A 142 4.13 -3.28 -14.73
CA LEU A 142 3.43 -4.33 -13.99
C LEU A 142 2.87 -5.44 -14.88
N SER A 143 2.78 -5.21 -16.20
CA SER A 143 2.24 -6.20 -17.17
C SER A 143 3.28 -7.23 -17.61
N LEU A 144 4.55 -7.04 -17.29
CA LEU A 144 5.66 -7.94 -17.55
C LEU A 144 5.85 -8.92 -16.40
#